data_1683bd800c21ad3fb20cf8c2ad9ccdee
#
_entry.id   1683bd800c21ad3fb20cf8c2ad9ccdee
#
_cell.length_a   1.000
_cell.length_b   1.000
_cell.length_c   1.000
_cell.angle_alpha   90.00
_cell.angle_beta   90.00
_cell.angle_gamma   90.00
#
_symmetry.space_group_name_H-M   'P 1'
#
loop_
_entity.id
_entity.type
_entity.pdbx_description
1 polymer ?
#
loop_
_entity_poly.entity_id
_entity_poly.type
_entity_poly.pdbx_seq_one_letter_code
_entity_poly.pdbx_strand_id
1 'polypeptide(L)'
;MKEHRQMIDDKTDSEIDIERSHAEEASGRQHHEHALASILGPAFVAAVAYVDPGNVAANITSGARYGYLLVWVLVLANAMSVLIQYQSAKLGIVTGKSLPELLGERMSNAGRFMFFMQAEVIAIATDLAEVIGGAIALNLLFGLPLFVGGLVIGAASTVMLWFQGGRTQTTFERIIIVLLLVITFGFIAGLFVAPPDPAAVVRGLIPRFQGTDSVLMAASILGATVMPHAIYLHSTLVNDHYYTHSDKPSIAMQLKGSKIDVTWALLLAGTVNLAMLVLAANSLHGMSGTDSIDGAQRAITQVLGPVIGTIFSIGLLASSLSSTSVGTYAGSAILRGRLHVNVTMWACRLVPPV
;
A
#
# COMPACT_ATOMS: atom_id res chain seq x y z
N MET A 1 -16.13 46.93 -52.62
CA MET A 1 -14.85 46.16 -52.58
C MET A 1 -14.09 46.32 -51.27
N LYS A 2 -14.16 47.44 -50.55
CA LYS A 2 -13.57 47.65 -49.21
C LYS A 2 -14.34 46.90 -48.07
N GLU A 3 -15.67 46.89 -48.11
CA GLU A 3 -16.48 46.20 -47.08
C GLU A 3 -16.35 44.68 -47.12
N HIS A 4 -16.16 44.10 -48.30
CA HIS A 4 -16.00 42.65 -48.44
C HIS A 4 -14.62 42.15 -47.88
N ARG A 5 -13.60 43.00 -47.95
CA ARG A 5 -12.28 42.72 -47.42
C ARG A 5 -12.25 42.81 -45.89
N GLN A 6 -12.98 43.76 -45.35
CA GLN A 6 -13.10 43.98 -43.91
C GLN A 6 -13.86 42.83 -43.19
N MET A 7 -14.87 42.25 -43.88
CA MET A 7 -15.65 41.11 -43.40
C MET A 7 -14.87 39.77 -43.44
N ILE A 8 -13.88 39.64 -44.33
CA ILE A 8 -12.99 38.49 -44.44
C ILE A 8 -11.91 38.59 -43.35
N ASP A 9 -11.32 39.74 -43.10
CA ASP A 9 -10.33 39.97 -42.04
C ASP A 9 -10.94 39.76 -40.66
N ASP A 10 -12.16 40.24 -40.41
CA ASP A 10 -12.87 40.06 -39.12
C ASP A 10 -13.23 38.60 -38.81
N LYS A 11 -13.55 37.80 -39.86
CA LYS A 11 -13.76 36.35 -39.73
C LYS A 11 -12.46 35.59 -39.41
N THR A 12 -11.39 35.99 -40.08
CA THR A 12 -10.08 35.34 -39.88
C THR A 12 -9.52 35.60 -38.48
N ASP A 13 -9.67 36.82 -37.95
CA ASP A 13 -9.26 37.18 -36.59
C ASP A 13 -10.09 36.44 -35.53
N SER A 14 -11.41 36.27 -35.73
CA SER A 14 -12.26 35.52 -34.80
C SER A 14 -11.97 34.01 -34.80
N GLU A 15 -11.62 33.42 -35.95
CA GLU A 15 -11.21 32.02 -36.05
C GLU A 15 -9.85 31.79 -35.39
N ILE A 16 -8.91 32.72 -35.53
CA ILE A 16 -7.59 32.66 -34.87
C ILE A 16 -7.72 32.81 -33.36
N ASP A 17 -8.60 33.65 -32.85
CA ASP A 17 -8.84 33.80 -31.40
C ASP A 17 -9.52 32.56 -30.79
N ILE A 18 -10.41 31.90 -31.54
CA ILE A 18 -11.02 30.64 -31.10
C ILE A 18 -9.97 29.49 -31.07
N GLU A 19 -9.14 29.37 -32.11
CA GLU A 19 -8.04 28.40 -32.11
C GLU A 19 -7.02 28.63 -31.00
N ARG A 20 -6.68 29.89 -30.72
CA ARG A 20 -5.81 30.23 -29.57
C ARG A 20 -6.44 29.86 -28.26
N SER A 21 -7.72 30.17 -28.03
CA SER A 21 -8.40 29.79 -26.77
C SER A 21 -8.48 28.29 -26.59
N HIS A 22 -8.73 27.53 -27.64
CA HIS A 22 -8.71 26.05 -27.61
C HIS A 22 -7.30 25.48 -27.38
N ALA A 23 -6.28 26.10 -27.96
CA ALA A 23 -4.89 25.70 -27.74
C ALA A 23 -4.42 26.02 -26.30
N GLU A 24 -4.83 27.14 -25.74
CA GLU A 24 -4.55 27.51 -24.34
C GLU A 24 -5.30 26.61 -23.35
N GLU A 25 -6.57 26.26 -23.62
CA GLU A 25 -7.34 25.30 -22.82
C GLU A 25 -6.76 23.88 -22.92
N ALA A 26 -6.35 23.44 -24.11
CA ALA A 26 -5.71 22.14 -24.31
C ALA A 26 -4.33 22.06 -23.63
N SER A 27 -3.52 23.13 -23.72
CA SER A 27 -2.24 23.27 -23.04
C SER A 27 -2.43 23.31 -21.51
N GLY A 28 -3.42 24.05 -21.02
CA GLY A 28 -3.76 24.09 -19.60
C GLY A 28 -4.23 22.75 -19.05
N ARG A 29 -5.02 21.97 -19.82
CA ARG A 29 -5.43 20.60 -19.46
C ARG A 29 -4.25 19.64 -19.45
N GLN A 30 -3.39 19.66 -20.47
CA GLN A 30 -2.19 18.82 -20.50
C GLN A 30 -1.22 19.15 -19.35
N HIS A 31 -1.00 20.43 -19.05
CA HIS A 31 -0.22 20.81 -17.88
C HIS A 31 -0.85 20.35 -16.57
N HIS A 32 -2.17 20.35 -16.47
CA HIS A 32 -2.89 19.90 -15.26
C HIS A 32 -2.87 18.37 -15.12
N GLU A 33 -2.98 17.64 -16.22
CA GLU A 33 -2.89 16.17 -16.24
C GLU A 33 -1.47 15.68 -15.94
N HIS A 34 -0.45 16.32 -16.52
CA HIS A 34 0.96 16.01 -16.19
C HIS A 34 1.30 16.37 -14.75
N ALA A 35 0.77 17.47 -14.22
CA ALA A 35 0.95 17.84 -12.81
C ALA A 35 0.24 16.86 -11.86
N LEU A 36 -0.96 16.39 -12.19
CA LEU A 36 -1.67 15.36 -11.41
C LEU A 36 -0.94 14.01 -11.46
N ALA A 37 -0.49 13.57 -12.62
CA ALA A 37 0.28 12.34 -12.77
C ALA A 37 1.61 12.37 -12.01
N SER A 38 2.24 13.54 -11.87
CA SER A 38 3.45 13.71 -11.07
C SER A 38 3.20 13.78 -9.55
N ILE A 39 1.95 13.92 -9.13
CA ILE A 39 1.53 13.99 -7.72
C ILE A 39 1.12 12.60 -7.19
N LEU A 40 0.73 11.68 -8.08
CA LEU A 40 0.33 10.31 -7.76
C LEU A 40 1.56 9.41 -7.58
N GLY A 41 1.60 8.62 -6.55
CA GLY A 41 2.66 7.62 -6.33
C GLY A 41 2.94 7.32 -4.85
N PRO A 42 3.15 8.31 -3.97
CA PRO A 42 3.49 8.04 -2.57
C PRO A 42 2.49 7.16 -1.83
N ALA A 43 1.18 7.36 -2.06
CA ALA A 43 0.16 6.55 -1.42
C ALA A 43 0.09 5.13 -1.99
N PHE A 44 0.38 4.91 -3.27
CA PHE A 44 0.46 3.55 -3.83
C PHE A 44 1.64 2.78 -3.25
N VAL A 45 2.78 3.43 -3.00
CA VAL A 45 3.90 2.81 -2.29
C VAL A 45 3.51 2.45 -0.85
N ALA A 46 2.86 3.37 -0.14
CA ALA A 46 2.38 3.10 1.21
C ALA A 46 1.29 2.01 1.24
N ALA A 47 0.44 1.92 0.19
CA ALA A 47 -0.67 0.97 0.11
C ALA A 47 -0.22 -0.49 0.02
N VAL A 48 1.00 -0.76 -0.44
CA VAL A 48 1.56 -2.12 -0.47
C VAL A 48 1.67 -2.71 0.92
N ALA A 49 2.00 -1.90 1.93
CA ALA A 49 2.02 -2.34 3.32
C ALA A 49 0.64 -2.86 3.79
N TYR A 50 -0.46 -2.44 3.17
CA TYR A 50 -1.82 -2.89 3.49
C TYR A 50 -2.18 -4.26 2.86
N VAL A 51 -1.32 -4.82 2.03
CA VAL A 51 -1.52 -6.12 1.36
C VAL A 51 -0.32 -7.03 1.62
N ASP A 52 0.27 -6.94 2.79
CA ASP A 52 1.38 -7.75 3.27
C ASP A 52 0.96 -9.17 3.64
N PRO A 53 1.91 -10.10 3.86
CA PRO A 53 1.61 -11.45 4.29
C PRO A 53 0.81 -11.55 5.60
N GLY A 54 0.93 -10.56 6.50
CA GLY A 54 0.15 -10.47 7.73
C GLY A 54 -1.35 -10.26 7.44
N ASN A 55 -1.67 -9.31 6.54
CA ASN A 55 -3.05 -9.12 6.06
C ASN A 55 -3.57 -10.35 5.31
N VAL A 56 -2.73 -10.99 4.48
CA VAL A 56 -3.10 -12.24 3.79
C VAL A 56 -3.52 -13.30 4.81
N ALA A 57 -2.70 -13.55 5.83
CA ALA A 57 -3.00 -14.53 6.88
C ALA A 57 -4.29 -14.17 7.64
N ALA A 58 -4.41 -12.93 8.12
CA ALA A 58 -5.56 -12.49 8.90
C ALA A 58 -6.87 -12.58 8.12
N ASN A 59 -6.89 -12.12 6.86
CA ASN A 59 -8.10 -12.13 6.03
C ASN A 59 -8.53 -13.54 5.64
N ILE A 60 -7.59 -14.40 5.25
CA ILE A 60 -7.91 -15.80 4.88
C ILE A 60 -8.37 -16.58 6.11
N THR A 61 -7.67 -16.50 7.24
CA THR A 61 -8.07 -17.17 8.47
C THR A 61 -9.43 -16.67 8.95
N SER A 62 -9.70 -15.37 8.85
CA SER A 62 -11.00 -14.79 9.18
C SER A 62 -12.13 -15.37 8.31
N GLY A 63 -11.93 -15.37 6.99
CA GLY A 63 -12.91 -15.94 6.06
C GLY A 63 -13.13 -17.43 6.28
N ALA A 64 -12.06 -18.20 6.45
CA ALA A 64 -12.14 -19.65 6.65
C ALA A 64 -12.82 -20.04 7.97
N ARG A 65 -12.56 -19.31 9.07
CA ARG A 65 -13.16 -19.61 10.39
C ARG A 65 -14.55 -19.05 10.59
N TYR A 66 -14.77 -17.79 10.17
CA TYR A 66 -15.98 -17.03 10.50
C TYR A 66 -16.86 -16.71 9.28
N GLY A 67 -16.50 -17.21 8.09
CA GLY A 67 -17.22 -16.87 6.87
C GLY A 67 -17.21 -15.35 6.64
N TYR A 68 -18.37 -14.79 6.34
CA TYR A 68 -18.54 -13.36 6.07
C TYR A 68 -18.70 -12.48 7.34
N LEU A 69 -18.60 -13.05 8.54
CA LEU A 69 -18.92 -12.38 9.82
C LEU A 69 -18.15 -11.07 10.03
N LEU A 70 -16.87 -11.04 9.64
CA LEU A 70 -15.96 -9.93 9.91
C LEU A 70 -15.68 -9.02 8.69
N VAL A 71 -16.46 -9.12 7.62
CA VAL A 71 -16.39 -8.21 6.46
C VAL A 71 -16.51 -6.74 6.89
N TRP A 72 -17.41 -6.43 7.82
CA TRP A 72 -17.59 -5.07 8.33
C TRP A 72 -16.34 -4.52 9.04
N VAL A 73 -15.59 -5.38 9.76
CA VAL A 73 -14.34 -4.98 10.42
C VAL A 73 -13.32 -4.53 9.40
N LEU A 74 -13.16 -5.33 8.34
CA LEU A 74 -12.20 -5.02 7.27
C LEU A 74 -12.56 -3.73 6.53
N VAL A 75 -13.85 -3.52 6.22
CA VAL A 75 -14.32 -2.29 5.58
C VAL A 75 -14.09 -1.08 6.49
N LEU A 76 -14.38 -1.22 7.78
CA LEU A 76 -14.15 -0.16 8.77
C LEU A 76 -12.65 0.13 8.91
N ALA A 77 -11.81 -0.89 9.03
CA ALA A 77 -10.35 -0.76 9.12
C ALA A 77 -9.79 -0.02 7.90
N ASN A 78 -10.26 -0.37 6.70
CA ASN A 78 -9.84 0.30 5.47
C ASN A 78 -10.29 1.77 5.41
N ALA A 79 -11.52 2.07 5.82
CA ALA A 79 -12.02 3.45 5.91
C ALA A 79 -11.21 4.29 6.92
N MET A 80 -10.87 3.73 8.08
CA MET A 80 -9.98 4.35 9.06
C MET A 80 -8.59 4.60 8.47
N SER A 81 -8.05 3.65 7.73
CA SER A 81 -6.75 3.76 7.07
C SER A 81 -6.71 4.90 6.07
N VAL A 82 -7.74 5.07 5.24
CA VAL A 82 -7.86 6.19 4.29
C VAL A 82 -7.79 7.53 5.03
N LEU A 83 -8.54 7.65 6.13
CA LEU A 83 -8.56 8.87 6.94
C LEU A 83 -7.18 9.17 7.55
N ILE A 84 -6.58 8.18 8.20
CA ILE A 84 -5.30 8.34 8.92
C ILE A 84 -4.15 8.59 7.94
N GLN A 85 -4.10 7.87 6.82
CA GLN A 85 -3.07 8.06 5.81
C GLN A 85 -3.15 9.44 5.17
N TYR A 86 -4.36 9.94 4.88
CA TYR A 86 -4.51 11.31 4.38
C TYR A 86 -4.05 12.35 5.40
N GLN A 87 -4.31 12.15 6.70
CA GLN A 87 -3.83 13.06 7.74
C GLN A 87 -2.31 13.04 7.86
N SER A 88 -1.68 11.88 7.72
CA SER A 88 -0.22 11.72 7.70
C SER A 88 0.40 12.46 6.50
N ALA A 89 -0.12 12.25 5.31
CA ALA A 89 0.32 12.95 4.10
C ALA A 89 0.13 14.47 4.22
N LYS A 90 -1.04 14.91 4.68
CA LYS A 90 -1.35 16.32 4.91
C LYS A 90 -0.35 16.97 5.87
N LEU A 91 0.02 16.27 6.94
CA LEU A 91 1.00 16.75 7.90
C LEU A 91 2.35 16.97 7.21
N GLY A 92 2.84 15.99 6.42
CA GLY A 92 4.08 16.12 5.65
C GLY A 92 4.06 17.32 4.69
N ILE A 93 2.97 17.45 3.89
CA ILE A 93 2.80 18.55 2.93
C ILE A 93 2.82 19.92 3.59
N VAL A 94 2.07 20.08 4.68
CA VAL A 94 1.88 21.39 5.31
C VAL A 94 3.09 21.82 6.13
N THR A 95 3.75 20.87 6.81
CA THR A 95 4.87 21.18 7.73
C THR A 95 6.23 21.04 7.07
N GLY A 96 6.33 20.32 5.94
CA GLY A 96 7.61 19.95 5.34
C GLY A 96 8.43 18.97 6.18
N LYS A 97 7.85 18.41 7.25
CA LYS A 97 8.49 17.44 8.15
C LYS A 97 7.67 16.16 8.23
N SER A 98 8.32 15.05 8.39
CA SER A 98 7.65 13.77 8.61
C SER A 98 7.04 13.70 10.02
N LEU A 99 6.05 12.82 10.19
CA LEU A 99 5.43 12.57 11.49
C LEU A 99 6.44 12.13 12.56
N PRO A 100 7.39 11.22 12.29
CA PRO A 100 8.44 10.87 13.26
C PRO A 100 9.32 12.06 13.66
N GLU A 101 9.68 12.95 12.74
CA GLU A 101 10.47 14.15 13.04
C GLU A 101 9.72 15.09 13.98
N LEU A 102 8.45 15.37 13.70
CA LEU A 102 7.62 16.23 14.54
C LEU A 102 7.38 15.65 15.93
N LEU A 103 7.21 14.35 16.06
CA LEU A 103 7.11 13.67 17.34
C LEU A 103 8.43 13.74 18.08
N GLY A 104 9.56 13.53 17.40
CA GLY A 104 10.90 13.65 17.98
C GLY A 104 11.18 15.05 18.56
N GLU A 105 10.68 16.11 17.91
CA GLU A 105 10.85 17.49 18.38
C GLU A 105 9.96 17.85 19.57
N ARG A 106 8.76 17.27 19.66
CA ARG A 106 7.75 17.67 20.66
C ARG A 106 7.73 16.82 21.92
N MET A 107 8.27 15.61 21.87
CA MET A 107 8.25 14.69 23.00
C MET A 107 9.43 14.91 23.95
N SER A 108 9.23 14.64 25.24
CA SER A 108 10.32 14.55 26.22
C SER A 108 11.29 13.40 25.84
N ASN A 109 12.53 13.44 26.33
CA ASN A 109 13.53 12.43 26.00
C ASN A 109 13.06 11.01 26.37
N ALA A 110 12.40 10.83 27.50
CA ALA A 110 11.87 9.51 27.91
C ALA A 110 10.70 9.09 27.03
N GLY A 111 9.74 9.98 26.75
CA GLY A 111 8.62 9.70 25.86
C GLY A 111 9.07 9.38 24.45
N ARG A 112 10.04 10.13 23.92
CA ARG A 112 10.67 9.89 22.63
C ARG A 112 11.32 8.51 22.57
N PHE A 113 12.10 8.15 23.59
CA PHE A 113 12.75 6.83 23.66
C PHE A 113 11.72 5.71 23.65
N MET A 114 10.69 5.78 24.50
CA MET A 114 9.64 4.74 24.56
C MET A 114 8.86 4.63 23.24
N PHE A 115 8.51 5.76 22.63
CA PHE A 115 7.80 5.79 21.36
C PHE A 115 8.61 5.10 20.24
N PHE A 116 9.90 5.43 20.12
CA PHE A 116 10.75 4.84 19.10
C PHE A 116 11.03 3.38 19.36
N MET A 117 11.24 2.96 20.63
CA MET A 117 11.39 1.54 20.98
C MET A 117 10.15 0.72 20.58
N GLN A 118 8.95 1.24 20.86
CA GLN A 118 7.72 0.59 20.43
C GLN A 118 7.62 0.50 18.88
N ALA A 119 7.92 1.59 18.19
CA ALA A 119 7.86 1.64 16.73
C ALA A 119 8.86 0.64 16.09
N GLU A 120 10.06 0.53 16.64
CA GLU A 120 11.09 -0.41 16.20
C GLU A 120 10.68 -1.87 16.44
N VAL A 121 10.15 -2.20 17.62
CA VAL A 121 9.67 -3.56 17.90
C VAL A 121 8.56 -3.97 16.93
N ILE A 122 7.63 -3.06 16.62
CA ILE A 122 6.57 -3.32 15.64
C ILE A 122 7.18 -3.50 14.24
N ALA A 123 8.12 -2.63 13.84
CA ALA A 123 8.76 -2.72 12.52
C ALA A 123 9.52 -4.04 12.34
N ILE A 124 10.29 -4.46 13.33
CA ILE A 124 11.03 -5.75 13.31
C ILE A 124 10.06 -6.93 13.22
N ALA A 125 9.00 -6.92 14.02
CA ALA A 125 8.01 -8.01 14.02
C ALA A 125 7.31 -8.12 12.67
N THR A 126 6.99 -6.98 12.04
CA THR A 126 6.37 -6.93 10.72
C THR A 126 7.34 -7.38 9.64
N ASP A 127 8.59 -6.88 9.62
CA ASP A 127 9.60 -7.29 8.63
C ASP A 127 9.90 -8.79 8.71
N LEU A 128 9.94 -9.36 9.91
CA LEU A 128 10.07 -10.79 10.10
C LEU A 128 8.89 -11.57 9.49
N ALA A 129 7.67 -11.12 9.70
CA ALA A 129 6.48 -11.75 9.12
C ALA A 129 6.48 -11.66 7.59
N GLU A 130 6.94 -10.53 7.04
CA GLU A 130 7.07 -10.30 5.59
C GLU A 130 8.11 -11.24 4.96
N VAL A 131 9.29 -11.38 5.57
CA VAL A 131 10.36 -12.29 5.11
C VAL A 131 9.90 -13.74 5.19
N ILE A 132 9.23 -14.14 6.28
CA ILE A 132 8.67 -15.49 6.42
C ILE A 132 7.62 -15.76 5.36
N GLY A 133 6.71 -14.81 5.09
CA GLY A 133 5.69 -14.93 4.05
C GLY A 133 6.29 -15.18 2.67
N GLY A 134 7.35 -14.46 2.32
CA GLY A 134 8.09 -14.67 1.08
C GLY A 134 8.86 -15.99 1.02
N ALA A 135 9.44 -16.40 2.14
CA ALA A 135 10.08 -17.71 2.24
C ALA A 135 9.07 -18.86 2.01
N ILE A 136 7.86 -18.74 2.59
CA ILE A 136 6.75 -19.66 2.34
C ILE A 136 6.36 -19.65 0.86
N ALA A 137 6.24 -18.48 0.24
CA ALA A 137 5.91 -18.37 -1.18
C ALA A 137 6.96 -19.05 -2.07
N LEU A 138 8.26 -18.85 -1.79
CA LEU A 138 9.35 -19.53 -2.50
C LEU A 138 9.36 -21.04 -2.26
N ASN A 139 9.02 -21.48 -1.06
CA ASN A 139 8.86 -22.91 -0.77
C ASN A 139 7.71 -23.53 -1.56
N LEU A 140 6.56 -22.85 -1.62
CA LEU A 140 5.38 -23.31 -2.35
C LEU A 140 5.58 -23.34 -3.87
N LEU A 141 6.34 -22.36 -4.43
CA LEU A 141 6.58 -22.26 -5.87
C LEU A 141 7.72 -23.15 -6.36
N PHE A 142 8.79 -23.23 -5.59
CA PHE A 142 10.06 -23.82 -6.03
C PHE A 142 10.58 -24.94 -5.12
N GLY A 143 9.89 -25.25 -4.02
CA GLY A 143 10.35 -26.23 -3.03
C GLY A 143 11.58 -25.81 -2.23
N LEU A 144 11.93 -24.53 -2.21
CA LEU A 144 13.11 -24.02 -1.48
C LEU A 144 12.92 -24.18 0.03
N PRO A 145 13.95 -24.60 0.80
CA PRO A 145 13.90 -24.58 2.25
C PRO A 145 13.61 -23.18 2.77
N LEU A 146 12.79 -23.04 3.82
CA LEU A 146 12.35 -21.74 4.35
C LEU A 146 13.52 -20.81 4.70
N PHE A 147 14.61 -21.34 5.27
CA PHE A 147 15.79 -20.56 5.59
C PHE A 147 16.44 -19.93 4.34
N VAL A 148 16.58 -20.74 3.26
CA VAL A 148 17.12 -20.28 1.97
C VAL A 148 16.18 -19.26 1.34
N GLY A 149 14.86 -19.53 1.39
CA GLY A 149 13.83 -18.60 0.95
C GLY A 149 13.92 -17.24 1.64
N GLY A 150 14.10 -17.22 2.97
CA GLY A 150 14.29 -16.01 3.75
C GLY A 150 15.53 -15.21 3.34
N LEU A 151 16.66 -15.88 3.10
CA LEU A 151 17.88 -15.23 2.60
C LEU A 151 17.68 -14.62 1.22
N VAL A 152 16.99 -15.33 0.32
CA VAL A 152 16.67 -14.82 -1.03
C VAL A 152 15.78 -13.59 -0.96
N ILE A 153 14.71 -13.62 -0.15
CA ILE A 153 13.83 -12.46 0.04
C ILE A 153 14.61 -11.27 0.62
N GLY A 154 15.42 -11.52 1.66
CA GLY A 154 16.26 -10.51 2.27
C GLY A 154 17.24 -9.86 1.27
N ALA A 155 17.89 -10.65 0.43
CA ALA A 155 18.77 -10.16 -0.62
C ALA A 155 18.01 -9.38 -1.71
N ALA A 156 16.89 -9.93 -2.21
CA ALA A 156 16.10 -9.31 -3.28
C ALA A 156 15.52 -7.95 -2.83
N SER A 157 14.94 -7.87 -1.64
CA SER A 157 14.43 -6.61 -1.09
C SER A 157 15.54 -5.59 -0.82
N THR A 158 16.76 -6.06 -0.47
CA THR A 158 17.94 -5.18 -0.36
C THR A 158 18.32 -4.57 -1.72
N VAL A 159 18.30 -5.36 -2.79
CA VAL A 159 18.52 -4.87 -4.15
C VAL A 159 17.44 -3.86 -4.56
N MET A 160 16.17 -4.11 -4.22
CA MET A 160 15.10 -3.16 -4.53
C MET A 160 15.31 -1.80 -3.85
N LEU A 161 15.84 -1.77 -2.63
CA LEU A 161 16.16 -0.52 -1.95
C LEU A 161 17.27 0.29 -2.64
N TRP A 162 18.07 -0.32 -3.50
CA TRP A 162 19.09 0.40 -4.28
C TRP A 162 18.46 1.40 -5.26
N PHE A 163 17.24 1.11 -5.70
CA PHE A 163 16.48 2.00 -6.58
C PHE A 163 15.77 3.13 -5.82
N GLN A 164 15.86 3.14 -4.48
CA GLN A 164 15.22 4.15 -3.65
C GLN A 164 16.13 5.40 -3.50
N GLY A 165 15.55 6.56 -3.68
CA GLY A 165 16.18 7.86 -3.47
C GLY A 165 16.76 8.52 -4.72
N GLY A 166 16.79 9.83 -4.73
CA GLY A 166 17.34 10.65 -5.80
C GLY A 166 16.67 10.41 -7.16
N ARG A 167 17.49 10.21 -8.19
CA ARG A 167 17.02 10.02 -9.58
C ARG A 167 16.32 8.68 -9.83
N THR A 168 16.46 7.70 -8.94
CA THR A 168 15.89 6.36 -9.09
C THR A 168 14.59 6.16 -8.32
N GLN A 169 14.15 7.16 -7.55
CA GLN A 169 12.92 7.10 -6.77
C GLN A 169 11.69 6.71 -7.62
N THR A 170 11.54 7.31 -8.79
CA THR A 170 10.43 6.98 -9.72
C THR A 170 10.49 5.52 -10.20
N THR A 171 11.69 4.96 -10.35
CA THR A 171 11.85 3.55 -10.73
C THR A 171 11.40 2.63 -9.59
N PHE A 172 11.76 2.95 -8.35
CA PHE A 172 11.29 2.24 -7.16
C PHE A 172 9.76 2.25 -7.08
N GLU A 173 9.14 3.42 -7.19
CA GLU A 173 7.68 3.57 -7.17
C GLU A 173 6.99 2.74 -8.26
N ARG A 174 7.53 2.72 -9.49
CA ARG A 174 7.01 1.90 -10.58
C ARG A 174 7.11 0.40 -10.30
N ILE A 175 8.23 -0.07 -9.75
CA ILE A 175 8.41 -1.48 -9.38
C ILE A 175 7.34 -1.87 -8.34
N ILE A 176 7.15 -1.05 -7.32
CA ILE A 176 6.15 -1.28 -6.26
C ILE A 176 4.73 -1.31 -6.84
N ILE A 177 4.38 -0.40 -7.75
CA ILE A 177 3.06 -0.39 -8.41
C ILE A 177 2.86 -1.66 -9.25
N VAL A 178 3.87 -2.11 -10.01
CA VAL A 178 3.78 -3.36 -10.77
C VAL A 178 3.57 -4.55 -9.84
N LEU A 179 4.31 -4.63 -8.72
CA LEU A 179 4.12 -5.68 -7.73
C LEU A 179 2.71 -5.63 -7.12
N LEU A 180 2.18 -4.43 -6.82
CA LEU A 180 0.81 -4.27 -6.35
C LEU A 180 -0.24 -4.78 -7.36
N LEU A 181 -0.02 -4.56 -8.65
CA LEU A 181 -0.88 -5.14 -9.69
C LEU A 181 -0.79 -6.67 -9.72
N VAL A 182 0.41 -7.24 -9.61
CA VAL A 182 0.60 -8.71 -9.50
C VAL A 182 -0.12 -9.26 -8.29
N ILE A 183 -0.02 -8.60 -7.13
CA ILE A 183 -0.74 -8.95 -5.91
C ILE A 183 -2.25 -8.92 -6.16
N THR A 184 -2.74 -7.84 -6.77
CA THR A 184 -4.17 -7.66 -7.07
C THR A 184 -4.71 -8.80 -7.93
N PHE A 185 -4.02 -9.12 -9.03
CA PHE A 185 -4.39 -10.26 -9.88
C PHE A 185 -4.28 -11.59 -9.14
N GLY A 186 -3.21 -11.78 -8.35
CA GLY A 186 -2.96 -13.00 -7.61
C GLY A 186 -4.07 -13.36 -6.63
N PHE A 187 -4.63 -12.37 -5.96
CA PHE A 187 -5.66 -12.60 -4.94
C PHE A 187 -7.10 -12.47 -5.46
N ILE A 188 -7.34 -11.67 -6.51
CA ILE A 188 -8.69 -11.54 -7.10
C ILE A 188 -9.01 -12.69 -8.06
N ALA A 189 -8.01 -13.34 -8.66
CA ALA A 189 -8.22 -14.40 -9.66
C ALA A 189 -9.13 -15.53 -9.16
N GLY A 190 -9.02 -15.91 -7.89
CA GLY A 190 -9.87 -16.94 -7.27
C GLY A 190 -11.36 -16.61 -7.27
N LEU A 191 -11.74 -15.32 -7.19
CA LEU A 191 -13.15 -14.90 -7.19
C LEU A 191 -13.84 -15.12 -8.54
N PHE A 192 -13.10 -15.15 -9.64
CA PHE A 192 -13.66 -15.47 -10.97
C PHE A 192 -13.99 -16.94 -11.10
N VAL A 193 -13.27 -17.81 -10.38
CA VAL A 193 -13.49 -19.27 -10.38
C VAL A 193 -14.59 -19.64 -9.39
N ALA A 194 -14.61 -19.00 -8.23
CA ALA A 194 -15.60 -19.22 -7.18
C ALA A 194 -16.25 -17.88 -6.77
N PRO A 195 -17.21 -17.39 -7.54
CA PRO A 195 -17.88 -16.12 -7.24
C PRO A 195 -18.66 -16.23 -5.92
N PRO A 196 -18.52 -15.24 -5.02
CA PRO A 196 -19.21 -15.24 -3.75
C PRO A 196 -20.70 -14.91 -3.89
N ASP A 197 -21.52 -15.29 -2.89
CA ASP A 197 -22.90 -14.82 -2.78
C ASP A 197 -22.92 -13.33 -2.38
N PRO A 198 -23.39 -12.41 -3.26
CA PRO A 198 -23.44 -11.00 -2.95
C PRO A 198 -24.32 -10.67 -1.72
N ALA A 199 -25.39 -11.43 -1.49
CA ALA A 199 -26.27 -11.23 -0.36
C ALA A 199 -25.59 -11.60 0.96
N ALA A 200 -24.71 -12.63 0.95
CA ALA A 200 -23.91 -12.99 2.12
C ALA A 200 -22.84 -11.94 2.43
N VAL A 201 -22.19 -11.37 1.41
CA VAL A 201 -21.22 -10.26 1.57
C VAL A 201 -21.90 -9.05 2.19
N VAL A 202 -23.07 -8.64 1.68
CA VAL A 202 -23.83 -7.50 2.22
C VAL A 202 -24.28 -7.75 3.66
N ARG A 203 -24.74 -8.97 3.98
CA ARG A 203 -25.04 -9.35 5.38
C ARG A 203 -23.82 -9.28 6.30
N GLY A 204 -22.61 -9.55 5.75
CA GLY A 204 -21.35 -9.42 6.46
C GLY A 204 -20.96 -7.98 6.85
N LEU A 205 -21.61 -6.97 6.27
CA LEU A 205 -21.44 -5.57 6.66
C LEU A 205 -22.16 -5.19 7.95
N ILE A 206 -23.05 -6.05 8.47
CA ILE A 206 -23.75 -5.80 9.71
C ILE A 206 -22.84 -6.12 10.90
N PRO A 207 -22.49 -5.13 11.76
CA PRO A 207 -21.59 -5.33 12.88
C PRO A 207 -22.12 -6.36 13.88
N ARG A 208 -21.36 -7.44 14.07
CA ARG A 208 -21.66 -8.50 15.04
C ARG A 208 -20.41 -9.31 15.34
N PHE A 209 -20.39 -9.97 16.50
CA PHE A 209 -19.34 -10.90 16.91
C PHE A 209 -19.94 -12.25 17.30
N GLN A 210 -19.12 -13.28 17.26
CA GLN A 210 -19.46 -14.64 17.67
C GLN A 210 -18.39 -15.16 18.64
N GLY A 211 -18.59 -14.89 19.93
CA GLY A 211 -17.64 -15.27 20.97
C GLY A 211 -16.35 -14.40 20.99
N THR A 212 -15.52 -14.63 21.99
CA THR A 212 -14.28 -13.87 22.24
C THR A 212 -13.27 -14.02 21.09
N ASP A 213 -13.19 -15.21 20.49
CA ASP A 213 -12.23 -15.49 19.42
C ASP A 213 -12.47 -14.63 18.18
N SER A 214 -13.76 -14.33 17.87
CA SER A 214 -14.06 -13.43 16.75
C SER A 214 -13.66 -11.97 17.04
N VAL A 215 -13.67 -11.56 18.32
CA VAL A 215 -13.17 -10.24 18.73
C VAL A 215 -11.63 -10.17 18.58
N LEU A 216 -10.94 -11.24 18.98
CA LEU A 216 -9.47 -11.34 18.79
C LEU A 216 -9.12 -11.33 17.30
N MET A 217 -9.88 -12.03 16.46
CA MET A 217 -9.67 -12.03 15.00
C MET A 217 -9.94 -10.63 14.41
N ALA A 218 -10.99 -9.93 14.88
CA ALA A 218 -11.27 -8.56 14.47
C ALA A 218 -10.12 -7.61 14.86
N ALA A 219 -9.56 -7.76 16.07
CA ALA A 219 -8.39 -7.02 16.50
C ALA A 219 -7.15 -7.34 15.65
N SER A 220 -6.97 -8.60 15.23
CA SER A 220 -5.92 -9.01 14.31
C SER A 220 -6.06 -8.36 12.94
N ILE A 221 -7.27 -8.36 12.34
CA ILE A 221 -7.56 -7.68 11.08
C ILE A 221 -7.26 -6.18 11.20
N LEU A 222 -7.72 -5.54 12.27
CA LEU A 222 -7.50 -4.11 12.50
C LEU A 222 -6.01 -3.79 12.65
N GLY A 223 -5.27 -4.58 13.44
CA GLY A 223 -3.85 -4.41 13.68
C GLY A 223 -3.00 -4.65 12.44
N ALA A 224 -3.35 -5.66 11.63
CA ALA A 224 -2.69 -5.91 10.36
C ALA A 224 -2.98 -4.80 9.34
N THR A 225 -4.18 -4.21 9.34
CA THR A 225 -4.58 -3.19 8.37
C THR A 225 -4.09 -1.79 8.75
N VAL A 226 -4.19 -1.37 10.02
CA VAL A 226 -3.80 -0.02 10.48
C VAL A 226 -2.40 -0.05 11.05
N MET A 227 -1.40 -0.03 10.19
CA MET A 227 0.02 -0.18 10.60
C MET A 227 0.68 1.17 10.91
N PRO A 228 1.22 1.36 12.13
CA PRO A 228 1.88 2.62 12.51
C PRO A 228 3.05 3.00 11.61
N HIS A 229 3.89 2.03 11.22
CA HIS A 229 5.06 2.30 10.39
C HIS A 229 4.68 2.77 8.98
N ALA A 230 3.59 2.27 8.38
CA ALA A 230 3.08 2.76 7.11
C ALA A 230 2.55 4.21 7.22
N ILE A 231 2.00 4.59 8.39
CA ILE A 231 1.56 5.95 8.66
C ILE A 231 2.77 6.90 8.76
N TYR A 232 3.83 6.50 9.47
CA TYR A 232 5.06 7.29 9.57
C TYR A 232 5.73 7.44 8.21
N LEU A 233 5.80 6.37 7.46
CA LEU A 233 6.41 6.34 6.15
C LEU A 233 5.70 7.29 5.17
N HIS A 234 4.37 7.34 5.16
CA HIS A 234 3.64 8.13 4.17
C HIS A 234 3.97 9.62 4.25
N SER A 235 4.10 10.19 5.45
CA SER A 235 4.54 11.58 5.62
C SER A 235 5.95 11.82 5.07
N THR A 236 6.83 10.83 5.17
CA THR A 236 8.18 10.88 4.61
C THR A 236 8.17 10.76 3.08
N LEU A 237 7.42 9.79 2.55
CA LEU A 237 7.28 9.57 1.10
C LEU A 237 6.79 10.81 0.37
N VAL A 238 5.78 11.47 0.93
CA VAL A 238 5.23 12.71 0.36
C VAL A 238 6.29 13.81 0.34
N ASN A 239 7.06 13.96 1.41
CA ASN A 239 8.14 14.93 1.46
C ASN A 239 9.23 14.60 0.44
N ASP A 240 9.73 13.36 0.42
CA ASP A 240 10.78 12.93 -0.51
C ASP A 240 10.33 13.08 -1.98
N HIS A 241 9.06 12.81 -2.28
CA HIS A 241 8.48 12.96 -3.61
C HIS A 241 8.48 14.42 -4.07
N TYR A 242 8.00 15.36 -3.25
CA TYR A 242 7.91 16.78 -3.63
C TYR A 242 9.24 17.52 -3.57
N TYR A 243 10.19 17.10 -2.74
CA TYR A 243 11.52 17.73 -2.69
C TYR A 243 12.40 17.41 -3.91
N THR A 244 12.08 16.36 -4.66
CA THR A 244 12.83 15.92 -5.84
C THR A 244 12.51 16.75 -7.10
N HIS A 245 11.39 17.48 -7.13
CA HIS A 245 10.93 18.25 -8.28
C HIS A 245 11.26 19.74 -8.12
N SER A 246 11.84 20.32 -9.18
CA SER A 246 12.24 21.76 -9.23
C SER A 246 11.04 22.69 -9.17
N ASP A 247 9.92 22.31 -9.79
CA ASP A 247 8.67 23.06 -9.82
C ASP A 247 7.66 22.45 -8.84
N LYS A 248 7.63 23.00 -7.61
CA LYS A 248 6.70 22.54 -6.58
C LYS A 248 5.29 23.04 -6.86
N PRO A 249 4.29 22.15 -7.00
CA PRO A 249 2.88 22.56 -7.06
C PRO A 249 2.48 23.33 -5.80
N SER A 250 1.41 24.14 -5.87
CA SER A 250 0.87 24.81 -4.69
C SER A 250 0.44 23.78 -3.62
N ILE A 251 0.52 24.16 -2.34
CA ILE A 251 0.10 23.29 -1.22
C ILE A 251 -1.33 22.78 -1.42
N ALA A 252 -2.24 23.63 -1.93
CA ALA A 252 -3.62 23.24 -2.20
C ALA A 252 -3.71 22.13 -3.26
N MET A 253 -2.88 22.19 -4.32
CA MET A 253 -2.82 21.18 -5.37
C MET A 253 -2.22 19.88 -4.83
N GLN A 254 -1.14 19.95 -4.04
CA GLN A 254 -0.54 18.80 -3.37
C GLN A 254 -1.55 18.07 -2.47
N LEU A 255 -2.31 18.82 -1.65
CA LEU A 255 -3.35 18.25 -0.78
C LEU A 255 -4.48 17.58 -1.57
N LYS A 256 -4.92 18.19 -2.67
CA LYS A 256 -5.94 17.60 -3.55
C LYS A 256 -5.42 16.31 -4.21
N GLY A 257 -4.21 16.34 -4.75
CA GLY A 257 -3.57 15.17 -5.34
C GLY A 257 -3.37 14.04 -4.34
N SER A 258 -2.80 14.35 -3.17
CA SER A 258 -2.62 13.35 -2.11
C SER A 258 -3.93 12.74 -1.62
N LYS A 259 -5.03 13.51 -1.54
CA LYS A 259 -6.34 12.97 -1.19
C LYS A 259 -6.83 11.95 -2.22
N ILE A 260 -6.65 12.24 -3.51
CA ILE A 260 -7.03 11.34 -4.61
C ILE A 260 -6.15 10.09 -4.56
N ASP A 261 -4.84 10.27 -4.46
CA ASP A 261 -3.83 9.21 -4.40
C ASP A 261 -4.13 8.22 -3.26
N VAL A 262 -4.29 8.72 -2.02
CA VAL A 262 -4.64 7.91 -0.85
C VAL A 262 -5.95 7.17 -1.03
N THR A 263 -6.97 7.84 -1.54
CA THR A 263 -8.29 7.23 -1.70
C THR A 263 -8.24 6.05 -2.68
N TRP A 264 -7.63 6.23 -3.84
CA TRP A 264 -7.55 5.18 -4.85
C TRP A 264 -6.60 4.05 -4.46
N ALA A 265 -5.44 4.39 -3.89
CA ALA A 265 -4.46 3.40 -3.46
C ALA A 265 -5.02 2.47 -2.37
N LEU A 266 -5.67 3.04 -1.35
CA LEU A 266 -6.26 2.25 -0.27
C LEU A 266 -7.59 1.59 -0.66
N LEU A 267 -8.35 2.16 -1.60
CA LEU A 267 -9.50 1.47 -2.18
C LEU A 267 -9.06 0.20 -2.90
N LEU A 268 -7.98 0.27 -3.68
CA LEU A 268 -7.41 -0.90 -4.34
C LEU A 268 -6.93 -1.94 -3.32
N ALA A 269 -6.10 -1.54 -2.35
CA ALA A 269 -5.61 -2.45 -1.31
C ALA A 269 -6.75 -3.06 -0.47
N GLY A 270 -7.75 -2.25 -0.10
CA GLY A 270 -8.93 -2.73 0.62
C GLY A 270 -9.79 -3.71 -0.20
N THR A 271 -9.87 -3.50 -1.52
CA THR A 271 -10.56 -4.43 -2.42
C THR A 271 -9.83 -5.77 -2.48
N VAL A 272 -8.49 -5.76 -2.53
CA VAL A 272 -7.67 -6.99 -2.50
C VAL A 272 -7.87 -7.74 -1.17
N ASN A 273 -7.82 -7.03 -0.05
CA ASN A 273 -8.05 -7.62 1.26
C ASN A 273 -9.46 -8.21 1.40
N LEU A 274 -10.47 -7.49 0.91
CA LEU A 274 -11.84 -7.97 0.88
C LEU A 274 -11.97 -9.21 -0.02
N ALA A 275 -11.30 -9.21 -1.17
CA ALA A 275 -11.28 -10.35 -2.07
C ALA A 275 -10.72 -11.61 -1.39
N MET A 276 -9.63 -11.50 -0.62
CA MET A 276 -9.04 -12.60 0.13
C MET A 276 -9.99 -13.14 1.21
N LEU A 277 -10.57 -12.26 2.02
CA LEU A 277 -11.53 -12.66 3.06
C LEU A 277 -12.76 -13.35 2.46
N VAL A 278 -13.34 -12.76 1.42
CA VAL A 278 -14.53 -13.25 0.75
C VAL A 278 -14.25 -14.57 0.03
N LEU A 279 -13.09 -14.72 -0.63
CA LEU A 279 -12.67 -15.98 -1.24
C LEU A 279 -12.57 -17.09 -0.21
N ALA A 280 -11.91 -16.81 0.92
CA ALA A 280 -11.78 -17.78 2.01
C ALA A 280 -13.13 -18.10 2.65
N ALA A 281 -14.00 -17.12 2.83
CA ALA A 281 -15.36 -17.31 3.36
C ALA A 281 -16.22 -18.19 2.44
N ASN A 282 -16.06 -18.05 1.12
CA ASN A 282 -16.83 -18.83 0.15
C ASN A 282 -16.28 -20.25 -0.06
N SER A 283 -14.94 -20.38 -0.09
CA SER A 283 -14.29 -21.61 -0.58
C SER A 283 -13.64 -22.46 0.52
N LEU A 284 -13.28 -21.84 1.65
CA LEU A 284 -12.49 -22.48 2.71
C LEU A 284 -13.22 -22.56 4.04
N HIS A 285 -14.46 -22.06 4.13
CA HIS A 285 -15.18 -22.00 5.40
C HIS A 285 -15.38 -23.39 6.01
N GLY A 286 -14.95 -23.55 7.28
CA GLY A 286 -15.03 -24.81 8.02
C GLY A 286 -13.94 -25.83 7.69
N MET A 287 -13.01 -25.53 6.80
CA MET A 287 -11.86 -26.41 6.50
C MET A 287 -10.81 -26.32 7.61
N SER A 288 -10.28 -27.45 8.05
CA SER A 288 -9.19 -27.52 9.01
C SER A 288 -7.83 -27.21 8.34
N GLY A 289 -6.90 -26.65 9.12
CA GLY A 289 -5.53 -26.38 8.66
C GLY A 289 -5.36 -25.09 7.85
N THR A 290 -6.37 -24.23 7.79
CA THR A 290 -6.33 -22.93 7.11
C THR A 290 -5.81 -21.78 8.01
N ASP A 291 -5.28 -22.12 9.17
CA ASP A 291 -4.73 -21.16 10.14
C ASP A 291 -3.31 -20.69 9.79
N SER A 292 -2.69 -21.32 8.81
CA SER A 292 -1.37 -20.96 8.28
C SER A 292 -1.46 -20.63 6.80
N ILE A 293 -0.55 -19.78 6.31
CA ILE A 293 -0.53 -19.37 4.89
C ILE A 293 -0.33 -20.57 3.95
N ASP A 294 0.56 -21.49 4.31
CA ASP A 294 0.82 -22.70 3.53
C ASP A 294 -0.37 -23.67 3.55
N GLY A 295 -1.06 -23.80 4.68
CA GLY A 295 -2.28 -24.57 4.79
C GLY A 295 -3.42 -23.96 3.98
N ALA A 296 -3.59 -22.64 4.05
CA ALA A 296 -4.57 -21.91 3.24
C ALA A 296 -4.30 -22.07 1.73
N GLN A 297 -3.04 -21.97 1.30
CA GLN A 297 -2.66 -22.16 -0.11
C GLN A 297 -2.94 -23.60 -0.58
N ARG A 298 -2.64 -24.61 0.24
CA ARG A 298 -2.99 -26.02 -0.07
C ARG A 298 -4.49 -26.20 -0.22
N ALA A 299 -5.28 -25.61 0.68
CA ALA A 299 -6.74 -25.65 0.60
C ALA A 299 -7.27 -24.95 -0.67
N ILE A 300 -6.73 -23.76 -0.99
CA ILE A 300 -7.02 -23.05 -2.25
C ILE A 300 -6.69 -23.95 -3.46
N THR A 301 -5.53 -24.60 -3.46
CA THR A 301 -5.11 -25.50 -4.54
C THR A 301 -6.05 -26.70 -4.69
N GLN A 302 -6.52 -27.28 -3.58
CA GLN A 302 -7.46 -28.41 -3.59
C GLN A 302 -8.84 -28.02 -4.10
N VAL A 303 -9.35 -26.86 -3.70
CA VAL A 303 -10.73 -26.42 -4.01
C VAL A 303 -10.81 -25.71 -5.36
N LEU A 304 -9.87 -24.84 -5.67
CA LEU A 304 -9.90 -23.97 -6.86
C LEU A 304 -8.93 -24.42 -7.96
N GLY A 305 -8.14 -25.44 -7.70
CA GLY A 305 -7.19 -26.00 -8.65
C GLY A 305 -5.78 -25.44 -8.56
N PRO A 306 -4.79 -26.14 -9.16
CA PRO A 306 -3.36 -25.81 -9.02
C PRO A 306 -2.99 -24.46 -9.65
N VAL A 307 -3.69 -24.04 -10.70
CA VAL A 307 -3.44 -22.75 -11.35
C VAL A 307 -3.71 -21.60 -10.39
N ILE A 308 -4.85 -21.60 -9.70
CA ILE A 308 -5.20 -20.57 -8.73
C ILE A 308 -4.27 -20.61 -7.52
N GLY A 309 -3.90 -21.78 -7.03
CA GLY A 309 -2.91 -21.94 -5.97
C GLY A 309 -1.53 -21.37 -6.34
N THR A 310 -1.09 -21.56 -7.57
CA THR A 310 0.17 -20.98 -8.07
C THR A 310 0.09 -19.45 -8.20
N ILE A 311 -1.00 -18.94 -8.77
CA ILE A 311 -1.24 -17.49 -8.90
C ILE A 311 -1.28 -16.82 -7.52
N PHE A 312 -1.93 -17.47 -6.54
CA PHE A 312 -1.94 -17.02 -5.15
C PHE A 312 -0.51 -16.93 -4.56
N SER A 313 0.30 -17.97 -4.78
CA SER A 313 1.70 -18.00 -4.31
C SER A 313 2.57 -16.92 -4.96
N ILE A 314 2.35 -16.61 -6.24
CA ILE A 314 3.00 -15.48 -6.94
C ILE A 314 2.57 -14.15 -6.32
N GLY A 315 1.28 -13.98 -6.04
CA GLY A 315 0.75 -12.81 -5.34
C GLY A 315 1.38 -12.64 -3.95
N LEU A 316 1.52 -13.72 -3.19
CA LEU A 316 2.17 -13.72 -1.87
C LEU A 316 3.66 -13.36 -1.96
N LEU A 317 4.38 -13.87 -2.97
CA LEU A 317 5.78 -13.53 -3.21
C LEU A 317 5.95 -12.05 -3.55
N ALA A 318 5.12 -11.53 -4.44
CA ALA A 318 5.11 -10.11 -4.79
C ALA A 318 4.78 -9.22 -3.59
N SER A 319 3.81 -9.64 -2.77
CA SER A 319 3.43 -9.00 -1.52
C SER A 319 4.61 -8.90 -0.56
N SER A 320 5.27 -10.01 -0.27
CA SER A 320 6.42 -10.06 0.61
C SER A 320 7.59 -9.20 0.12
N LEU A 321 7.98 -9.29 -1.16
CA LEU A 321 9.09 -8.51 -1.71
C LEU A 321 8.82 -7.00 -1.62
N SER A 322 7.61 -6.58 -1.95
CA SER A 322 7.26 -5.17 -1.93
C SER A 322 7.12 -4.63 -0.51
N SER A 323 6.45 -5.37 0.40
CA SER A 323 6.25 -4.92 1.78
C SER A 323 7.55 -4.89 2.57
N THR A 324 8.44 -5.89 2.44
CA THR A 324 9.78 -5.88 3.08
C THR A 324 10.61 -4.67 2.61
N SER A 325 10.52 -4.28 1.34
CA SER A 325 11.22 -3.09 0.84
C SER A 325 10.65 -1.80 1.42
N VAL A 326 9.34 -1.70 1.49
CA VAL A 326 8.61 -0.55 2.07
C VAL A 326 8.80 -0.49 3.58
N GLY A 327 8.77 -1.63 4.28
CA GLY A 327 9.03 -1.74 5.72
C GLY A 327 10.41 -1.25 6.13
N THR A 328 11.46 -1.64 5.38
CA THR A 328 12.82 -1.13 5.61
C THR A 328 12.91 0.39 5.41
N TYR A 329 12.17 0.93 4.43
CA TYR A 329 12.08 2.38 4.25
C TYR A 329 11.40 3.06 5.45
N ALA A 330 10.33 2.48 5.95
CA ALA A 330 9.65 2.97 7.14
C ALA A 330 10.59 2.99 8.37
N GLY A 331 11.36 1.93 8.60
CA GLY A 331 12.38 1.88 9.65
C GLY A 331 13.41 3.01 9.53
N SER A 332 13.91 3.29 8.31
CA SER A 332 14.81 4.40 8.07
C SER A 332 14.20 5.77 8.37
N ALA A 333 12.91 5.96 8.06
CA ALA A 333 12.18 7.19 8.35
C ALA A 333 12.00 7.42 9.87
N ILE A 334 11.71 6.35 10.61
CA ILE A 334 11.60 6.37 12.07
C ILE A 334 12.94 6.74 12.70
N LEU A 335 14.04 6.13 12.25
CA LEU A 335 15.38 6.41 12.76
C LEU A 335 15.83 7.85 12.49
N ARG A 336 15.53 8.41 11.31
CA ARG A 336 15.80 9.83 11.01
C ARG A 336 15.13 10.75 12.02
N GLY A 337 13.87 10.48 12.38
CA GLY A 337 13.14 11.25 13.40
C GLY A 337 13.76 11.16 14.81
N ARG A 338 14.43 10.05 15.17
CA ARG A 338 15.09 9.86 16.48
C ARG A 338 16.42 10.58 16.58
N LEU A 339 17.28 10.40 15.58
CA LEU A 339 18.71 10.73 15.70
C LEU A 339 19.05 12.11 15.11
N HIS A 340 18.15 12.76 14.39
CA HIS A 340 18.45 13.94 13.55
C HIS A 340 19.68 13.74 12.63
N VAL A 341 20.02 12.46 12.34
CA VAL A 341 21.16 12.06 11.52
C VAL A 341 20.64 11.38 10.26
N ASN A 342 21.20 11.72 9.12
CA ASN A 342 20.96 10.99 7.89
C ASN A 342 21.61 9.61 7.97
N VAL A 343 20.88 8.63 8.50
CA VAL A 343 21.33 7.25 8.51
C VAL A 343 21.16 6.70 7.10
N THR A 344 22.25 6.22 6.52
CA THR A 344 22.22 5.58 5.20
C THR A 344 21.34 4.32 5.31
N MET A 345 20.41 4.12 4.38
CA MET A 345 19.46 2.98 4.39
C MET A 345 20.14 1.62 4.55
N TRP A 346 21.36 1.47 4.03
CA TRP A 346 22.20 0.30 4.21
C TRP A 346 22.54 0.01 5.67
N ALA A 347 22.78 1.05 6.46
CA ALA A 347 23.06 0.91 7.87
C ALA A 347 21.83 0.44 8.66
N CYS A 348 20.64 0.86 8.28
CA CYS A 348 19.39 0.43 8.92
C CYS A 348 19.10 -1.08 8.73
N ARG A 349 19.67 -1.69 7.70
CA ARG A 349 19.45 -3.11 7.41
C ARG A 349 20.57 -4.02 7.89
N LEU A 350 21.82 -3.51 7.95
CA LEU A 350 22.98 -4.25 8.44
C LEU A 350 23.15 -4.18 9.96
N VAL A 351 22.58 -3.17 10.58
CA VAL A 351 22.55 -3.02 12.04
C VAL A 351 21.08 -3.21 12.44
N PRO A 352 20.69 -4.41 12.92
CA PRO A 352 19.39 -4.53 13.57
C PRO A 352 19.35 -3.45 14.65
N PRO A 353 18.25 -2.71 14.78
CA PRO A 353 18.15 -1.65 15.77
C PRO A 353 18.37 -2.25 17.16
N VAL A 354 19.44 -1.82 17.82
CA VAL A 354 19.78 -2.13 19.22
C VAL A 354 19.10 -1.12 20.13
#